data_e897dd46f61bde712996c356d063fbb1
#
_entry.id   e897dd46f61bde712996c356d063fbb1
#
_cell.length_a   1.000
_cell.length_b   1.000
_cell.length_c   1.000
_cell.angle_alpha   90.00
_cell.angle_beta   90.00
_cell.angle_gamma   90.00
#
_symmetry.space_group_name_H-M   'P 1'
#
loop_
_entity.id
_entity.type
_entity.pdbx_description
1 polymer ?
#
loop_
_entity_poly.entity_id
_entity_poly.type
_entity_poly.pdbx_seq_one_letter_code
_entity_poly.pdbx_strand_id
1 'polypeptide(L)'
;MMTNVSIHPSVDGGVARGGAEGFQGGTLECHCATDKVTVEVAAQTAHNHACGCSKCWKPAGAKFSVVAVAPRDKVTVTAHPEKLKIVDESATIQRHACTGCGVHLYGRIENKDHAFYGLDFVHTELSKQQGWSAPGFAAFVSSIIETGTPPAQMDGVRARLTELGLTPYDCLSPGLMDALSTQVARQKGLLH
;
A
#
# COMPACT_ATOMS: atom_id res chain seq x y z
N MET A 1 -18.07 -24.06 6.92
CA MET A 1 -18.59 -22.95 6.08
C MET A 1 -17.44 -21.97 5.91
N MET A 2 -16.93 -21.79 4.70
CA MET A 2 -15.95 -20.73 4.42
C MET A 2 -16.66 -19.42 4.66
N THR A 3 -16.24 -18.67 5.67
CA THR A 3 -16.72 -17.32 5.89
C THR A 3 -16.21 -16.49 4.71
N ASN A 4 -17.11 -16.03 3.87
CA ASN A 4 -16.79 -15.18 2.72
C ASN A 4 -16.40 -13.77 3.22
N VAL A 5 -15.25 -13.69 3.87
CA VAL A 5 -14.69 -12.44 4.38
C VAL A 5 -14.03 -11.73 3.20
N SER A 6 -14.59 -10.60 2.81
CA SER A 6 -13.96 -9.73 1.81
C SER A 6 -12.71 -9.09 2.40
N ILE A 7 -11.60 -9.20 1.71
CA ILE A 7 -10.32 -8.55 2.02
C ILE A 7 -10.23 -7.24 1.28
N HIS A 8 -10.29 -7.30 -0.06
CA HIS A 8 -10.20 -6.17 -0.96
C HIS A 8 -10.68 -6.59 -2.36
N PRO A 9 -11.44 -5.75 -3.10
CA PRO A 9 -12.00 -6.12 -4.40
C PRO A 9 -10.98 -6.67 -5.40
N SER A 10 -9.75 -6.15 -5.40
CA SER A 10 -8.70 -6.59 -6.34
C SER A 10 -8.08 -7.95 -6.01
N VAL A 11 -8.32 -8.52 -4.83
CA VAL A 11 -7.72 -9.80 -4.42
C VAL A 11 -8.76 -10.87 -4.06
N ASP A 12 -10.01 -10.50 -3.80
CA ASP A 12 -11.05 -11.44 -3.34
C ASP A 12 -11.35 -12.55 -4.34
N GLY A 13 -11.17 -12.27 -5.64
CA GLY A 13 -11.29 -13.26 -6.72
C GLY A 13 -10.04 -14.11 -6.95
N GLY A 14 -9.00 -13.91 -6.18
CA GLY A 14 -7.69 -14.53 -6.31
C GLY A 14 -6.60 -13.51 -6.63
N VAL A 15 -5.39 -13.82 -6.22
CA VAL A 15 -4.21 -12.98 -6.46
C VAL A 15 -3.48 -13.47 -7.69
N ALA A 16 -3.31 -12.60 -8.71
CA ALA A 16 -2.47 -12.91 -9.87
C ALA A 16 -1.02 -13.17 -9.41
N ARG A 17 -0.33 -14.08 -10.08
CA ARG A 17 1.05 -14.41 -9.75
C ARG A 17 2.01 -13.46 -10.48
N GLY A 18 2.80 -12.73 -9.68
CA GLY A 18 3.87 -11.85 -10.17
C GLY A 18 3.39 -10.68 -11.00
N GLY A 19 4.31 -9.80 -11.34
CA GLY A 19 4.13 -8.73 -12.33
C GLY A 19 4.47 -9.22 -13.72
N ALA A 20 4.01 -8.50 -14.75
CA ALA A 20 4.39 -8.80 -16.12
C ALA A 20 5.87 -8.47 -16.34
N GLU A 21 6.60 -9.37 -17.03
CA GLU A 21 7.98 -9.13 -17.43
C GLU A 21 8.07 -7.90 -18.33
N GLY A 22 9.04 -7.04 -18.08
CA GLY A 22 9.24 -5.81 -18.86
C GLY A 22 8.19 -4.72 -18.63
N PHE A 23 7.31 -4.86 -17.65
CA PHE A 23 6.33 -3.82 -17.34
C PHE A 23 7.01 -2.53 -16.84
N GLN A 24 6.73 -1.43 -17.52
CA GLN A 24 7.39 -0.14 -17.30
C GLN A 24 6.60 0.83 -16.42
N GLY A 25 5.52 0.36 -15.79
CA GLY A 25 4.67 1.21 -14.98
C GLY A 25 3.42 1.70 -15.69
N GLY A 26 2.78 2.72 -15.15
CA GLY A 26 1.52 3.24 -15.67
C GLY A 26 1.06 4.49 -14.91
N THR A 27 -0.18 4.89 -15.17
CA THR A 27 -0.78 6.09 -14.59
C THR A 27 -1.81 5.71 -13.53
N LEU A 28 -1.72 6.31 -12.36
CA LEU A 28 -2.73 6.24 -11.30
C LEU A 28 -3.69 7.41 -11.45
N GLU A 29 -4.98 7.18 -11.29
CA GLU A 29 -6.03 8.20 -11.37
C GLU A 29 -6.87 8.22 -10.09
N CYS A 30 -7.21 9.40 -9.59
CA CYS A 30 -8.20 9.51 -8.53
C CYS A 30 -9.62 9.19 -9.03
N HIS A 31 -10.58 9.06 -8.12
CA HIS A 31 -11.96 8.66 -8.44
C HIS A 31 -12.89 9.83 -8.81
N CYS A 32 -12.40 11.07 -8.95
CA CYS A 32 -13.21 12.18 -9.45
C CYS A 32 -13.74 11.87 -10.85
N ALA A 33 -14.97 12.36 -11.16
CA ALA A 33 -15.56 12.20 -12.49
C ALA A 33 -14.82 13.04 -13.54
N THR A 34 -14.45 14.28 -13.16
CA THR A 34 -13.71 15.25 -13.98
C THR A 34 -12.47 15.74 -13.24
N ASP A 35 -11.58 16.38 -13.95
CA ASP A 35 -10.38 17.00 -13.39
C ASP A 35 -9.63 16.07 -12.43
N LYS A 36 -9.37 14.86 -12.91
CA LYS A 36 -8.71 13.82 -12.13
C LYS A 36 -7.28 14.19 -11.81
N VAL A 37 -6.89 14.00 -10.56
CA VAL A 37 -5.46 13.92 -10.23
C VAL A 37 -4.89 12.68 -10.91
N THR A 38 -3.82 12.86 -11.66
CA THR A 38 -3.08 11.75 -12.27
C THR A 38 -1.63 11.76 -11.80
N VAL A 39 -1.12 10.55 -11.56
CA VAL A 39 0.25 10.31 -11.12
C VAL A 39 0.86 9.25 -12.00
N GLU A 40 1.92 9.58 -12.70
CA GLU A 40 2.71 8.62 -13.45
C GLU A 40 3.67 7.88 -12.52
N VAL A 41 3.71 6.56 -12.64
CA VAL A 41 4.70 5.68 -12.01
C VAL A 41 5.48 4.99 -13.11
N ALA A 42 6.67 5.52 -13.44
CA ALA A 42 7.49 5.07 -14.56
C ALA A 42 8.43 3.92 -14.16
N ALA A 43 7.91 2.93 -13.43
CA ALA A 43 8.65 1.73 -13.02
C ALA A 43 7.67 0.62 -12.60
N GLN A 44 8.15 -0.62 -12.60
CA GLN A 44 7.48 -1.71 -11.89
C GLN A 44 7.51 -1.45 -10.38
N THR A 45 6.43 -1.83 -9.70
CA THR A 45 6.34 -1.77 -8.24
C THR A 45 6.97 -3.00 -7.56
N ALA A 46 7.29 -2.85 -6.29
CA ALA A 46 7.81 -3.92 -5.44
C ALA A 46 7.04 -3.99 -4.11
N HIS A 47 7.27 -5.05 -3.35
CA HIS A 47 6.69 -5.26 -2.01
C HIS A 47 5.18 -4.98 -1.92
N ASN A 48 4.44 -5.30 -2.98
CA ASN A 48 2.99 -5.15 -2.99
C ASN A 48 2.37 -6.06 -1.93
N HIS A 49 1.45 -5.53 -1.14
CA HIS A 49 0.84 -6.25 -0.04
C HIS A 49 -0.55 -5.73 0.31
N ALA A 50 -1.34 -6.56 0.98
CA ALA A 50 -2.56 -6.13 1.65
C ALA A 50 -2.18 -5.50 3.00
N CYS A 51 -2.59 -4.25 3.25
CA CYS A 51 -2.25 -3.52 4.47
C CYS A 51 -3.48 -3.23 5.31
N GLY A 52 -3.50 -3.74 6.54
CA GLY A 52 -4.56 -3.49 7.53
C GLY A 52 -4.43 -2.17 8.29
N CYS A 53 -3.35 -1.42 8.10
CA CYS A 53 -3.10 -0.16 8.78
C CYS A 53 -4.29 0.80 8.66
N SER A 54 -4.72 1.40 9.77
CA SER A 54 -5.86 2.33 9.81
C SER A 54 -5.61 3.63 9.04
N LYS A 55 -4.35 3.97 8.76
CA LYS A 55 -3.96 5.18 8.04
C LYS A 55 -3.94 5.02 6.51
N CYS A 56 -3.93 3.79 6.00
CA CYS A 56 -3.93 3.52 4.57
C CYS A 56 -5.32 3.69 3.98
N TRP A 57 -5.40 4.32 2.81
CA TRP A 57 -6.66 4.41 2.08
C TRP A 57 -7.15 3.02 1.67
N LYS A 58 -8.46 2.83 1.78
CA LYS A 58 -9.16 1.60 1.39
C LYS A 58 -10.38 1.97 0.55
N PRO A 59 -10.69 1.23 -0.52
CA PRO A 59 -11.96 1.39 -1.21
C PRO A 59 -13.13 1.01 -0.30
N ALA A 60 -14.32 1.49 -0.62
CA ALA A 60 -15.52 1.24 0.17
C ALA A 60 -15.74 -0.27 0.37
N GLY A 61 -15.94 -0.68 1.62
CA GLY A 61 -16.17 -2.08 2.02
C GLY A 61 -14.92 -2.94 2.16
N ALA A 62 -13.73 -2.48 1.74
CA ALA A 62 -12.49 -3.22 1.93
C ALA A 62 -12.00 -3.15 3.39
N LYS A 63 -11.49 -4.28 3.90
CA LYS A 63 -10.84 -4.34 5.22
C LYS A 63 -9.37 -3.97 5.15
N PHE A 64 -8.76 -4.17 4.00
CA PHE A 64 -7.35 -3.89 3.72
C PHE A 64 -7.22 -2.89 2.58
N SER A 65 -6.11 -2.15 2.54
CA SER A 65 -5.65 -1.52 1.32
C SER A 65 -4.75 -2.50 0.55
N VAL A 66 -4.57 -2.26 -0.75
CA VAL A 66 -3.51 -2.90 -1.53
C VAL A 66 -2.50 -1.81 -1.86
N VAL A 67 -1.26 -1.95 -1.37
CA VAL A 67 -0.23 -0.93 -1.47
C VAL A 67 1.11 -1.55 -1.86
N ALA A 68 1.79 -0.92 -2.79
CA ALA A 68 3.10 -1.30 -3.29
C ALA A 68 4.07 -0.12 -3.16
N VAL A 69 5.35 -0.35 -3.38
CA VAL A 69 6.34 0.72 -3.41
C VAL A 69 6.92 0.90 -4.81
N ALA A 70 7.27 2.14 -5.14
CA ALA A 70 7.99 2.50 -6.35
C ALA A 70 9.14 3.46 -5.99
N PRO A 71 10.22 3.53 -6.80
CA PRO A 71 11.25 4.54 -6.61
C PRO A 71 10.64 5.95 -6.69
N ARG A 72 10.97 6.80 -5.71
CA ARG A 72 10.43 8.16 -5.60
C ARG A 72 10.67 9.02 -6.84
N ASP A 73 11.83 8.86 -7.48
CA ASP A 73 12.21 9.58 -8.71
C ASP A 73 11.43 9.12 -9.94
N LYS A 74 10.66 8.04 -9.82
CA LYS A 74 9.77 7.50 -10.87
C LYS A 74 8.29 7.83 -10.64
N VAL A 75 7.97 8.57 -9.59
CA VAL A 75 6.58 8.96 -9.26
C VAL A 75 6.42 10.47 -9.48
N THR A 76 5.58 10.83 -10.46
CA THR A 76 5.39 12.22 -10.88
C THR A 76 3.90 12.55 -10.99
N VAL A 77 3.47 13.64 -10.36
CA VAL A 77 2.11 14.17 -10.54
C VAL A 77 2.04 14.85 -11.91
N THR A 78 1.14 14.38 -12.78
CA THR A 78 1.03 14.84 -14.17
C THR A 78 -0.20 15.70 -14.44
N ALA A 79 -1.23 15.65 -13.58
CA ALA A 79 -2.40 16.53 -13.68
C ALA A 79 -2.99 16.86 -12.31
N HIS A 80 -3.54 18.05 -12.19
CA HIS A 80 -4.27 18.58 -11.04
C HIS A 80 -3.54 18.48 -9.69
N PRO A 81 -2.24 18.86 -9.59
CA PRO A 81 -1.50 18.83 -8.33
C PRO A 81 -2.13 19.71 -7.24
N GLU A 82 -2.86 20.76 -7.62
CA GLU A 82 -3.57 21.66 -6.71
C GLU A 82 -4.67 20.97 -5.90
N LYS A 83 -5.13 19.81 -6.35
CA LYS A 83 -6.13 18.98 -5.64
C LYS A 83 -5.51 18.01 -4.64
N LEU A 84 -4.20 17.92 -4.56
CA LEU A 84 -3.52 17.08 -3.57
C LEU A 84 -3.28 17.84 -2.28
N LYS A 85 -3.53 17.18 -1.16
CA LYS A 85 -3.10 17.62 0.16
C LYS A 85 -2.50 16.47 0.95
N ILE A 86 -1.58 16.78 1.86
CA ILE A 86 -1.06 15.81 2.83
C ILE A 86 -2.13 15.60 3.92
N VAL A 87 -2.47 14.34 4.18
CA VAL A 87 -3.51 13.98 5.15
C VAL A 87 -3.07 14.27 6.58
N ASP A 88 -1.80 13.96 6.88
CA ASP A 88 -1.17 14.17 8.19
C ASP A 88 0.31 14.45 7.98
N GLU A 89 0.69 15.72 8.17
CA GLU A 89 2.08 16.18 8.00
C GLU A 89 3.03 15.61 9.06
N SER A 90 2.51 15.18 10.22
CA SER A 90 3.29 14.58 11.29
C SER A 90 3.56 13.08 11.09
N ALA A 91 2.85 12.45 10.15
CA ALA A 91 3.01 11.03 9.89
C ALA A 91 4.35 10.71 9.21
N THR A 92 4.96 9.58 9.58
CA THR A 92 6.18 9.07 8.93
C THR A 92 6.01 8.92 7.43
N ILE A 93 4.86 8.39 7.00
CA ILE A 93 4.47 8.34 5.59
C ILE A 93 3.42 9.43 5.37
N GLN A 94 3.82 10.51 4.71
CA GLN A 94 2.93 11.60 4.34
C GLN A 94 2.10 11.19 3.12
N ARG A 95 0.81 10.98 3.32
CA ARG A 95 -0.11 10.52 2.27
C ARG A 95 -0.72 11.70 1.55
N HIS A 96 -0.56 11.75 0.23
CA HIS A 96 -1.08 12.78 -0.65
C HIS A 96 -2.43 12.32 -1.19
N ALA A 97 -3.50 12.94 -0.69
CA ALA A 97 -4.88 12.60 -1.01
C ALA A 97 -5.53 13.65 -1.92
N CYS A 98 -6.38 13.18 -2.83
CA CYS A 98 -7.22 14.06 -3.62
C CYS A 98 -8.29 14.70 -2.73
N THR A 99 -8.37 16.04 -2.72
CA THR A 99 -9.35 16.79 -1.93
C THR A 99 -10.79 16.59 -2.41
N GLY A 100 -10.98 16.18 -3.68
CA GLY A 100 -12.31 15.96 -4.26
C GLY A 100 -12.92 14.60 -3.92
N CYS A 101 -12.13 13.53 -3.84
CA CYS A 101 -12.64 12.17 -3.62
C CYS A 101 -11.98 11.41 -2.47
N GLY A 102 -10.96 11.97 -1.81
CA GLY A 102 -10.29 11.38 -0.66
C GLY A 102 -9.31 10.23 -0.98
N VAL A 103 -9.18 9.85 -2.23
CA VAL A 103 -8.24 8.79 -2.65
C VAL A 103 -6.81 9.23 -2.41
N HIS A 104 -5.99 8.35 -1.81
CA HIS A 104 -4.56 8.60 -1.68
C HIS A 104 -3.83 8.18 -2.96
N LEU A 105 -3.20 9.12 -3.63
CA LEU A 105 -2.47 8.86 -4.88
C LEU A 105 -1.10 8.26 -4.62
N TYR A 106 -0.40 8.76 -3.60
CA TYR A 106 0.88 8.21 -3.13
C TYR A 106 1.15 8.62 -1.68
N GLY A 107 2.02 7.87 -1.02
CA GLY A 107 2.58 8.21 0.28
C GLY A 107 4.09 8.36 0.17
N ARG A 108 4.67 9.31 0.91
CA ARG A 108 6.09 9.66 0.82
C ARG A 108 6.72 9.82 2.18
N ILE A 109 7.95 9.33 2.34
CA ILE A 109 8.76 9.54 3.54
C ILE A 109 9.75 10.67 3.27
N GLU A 110 9.64 11.77 4.02
CA GLU A 110 10.54 12.92 3.89
C GLU A 110 11.77 12.81 4.80
N ASN A 111 11.71 12.01 5.85
CA ASN A 111 12.85 11.76 6.73
C ASN A 111 13.94 10.98 5.98
N LYS A 112 15.06 11.64 5.67
CA LYS A 112 16.20 11.07 4.95
C LYS A 112 16.90 9.92 5.68
N ASP A 113 16.76 9.88 7.00
CA ASP A 113 17.36 8.84 7.85
C ASP A 113 16.47 7.59 7.98
N HIS A 114 15.30 7.57 7.36
CA HIS A 114 14.41 6.42 7.38
C HIS A 114 14.87 5.35 6.39
N ALA A 115 14.78 4.06 6.78
CA ALA A 115 15.21 2.93 5.94
C ALA A 115 14.53 2.87 4.57
N PHE A 116 13.30 3.38 4.45
CA PHE A 116 12.52 3.41 3.20
C PHE A 116 12.49 4.80 2.55
N TYR A 117 13.38 5.70 2.93
CA TYR A 117 13.53 6.95 2.19
C TYR A 117 13.91 6.67 0.73
N GLY A 118 13.33 7.41 -0.18
CA GLY A 118 13.51 7.20 -1.62
C GLY A 118 12.49 6.27 -2.26
N LEU A 119 11.53 5.75 -1.46
CA LEU A 119 10.39 4.99 -1.95
C LEU A 119 9.10 5.79 -1.75
N ASP A 120 8.22 5.74 -2.74
CA ASP A 120 6.83 6.16 -2.62
C ASP A 120 5.90 4.94 -2.53
N PHE A 121 4.84 5.08 -1.74
CA PHE A 121 3.83 4.04 -1.51
C PHE A 121 2.63 4.34 -2.40
N VAL A 122 2.26 3.41 -3.26
CA VAL A 122 1.25 3.60 -4.29
C VAL A 122 0.19 2.50 -4.28
N HIS A 123 -1.03 2.84 -4.70
CA HIS A 123 -2.14 1.91 -4.85
C HIS A 123 -2.31 1.56 -6.34
N THR A 124 -1.79 0.42 -6.75
CA THR A 124 -1.78 0.00 -8.17
C THR A 124 -3.18 -0.22 -8.76
N GLU A 125 -4.18 -0.43 -7.89
CA GLU A 125 -5.60 -0.51 -8.29
C GLU A 125 -6.16 0.78 -8.91
N LEU A 126 -5.51 1.91 -8.68
CA LEU A 126 -5.88 3.21 -9.27
C LEU A 126 -5.43 3.34 -10.74
N SER A 127 -4.73 2.33 -11.25
CA SER A 127 -4.26 2.28 -12.64
C SER A 127 -5.16 1.40 -13.50
N LYS A 128 -5.36 1.82 -14.74
CA LYS A 128 -6.01 1.01 -15.77
C LYS A 128 -5.04 0.04 -16.46
N GLN A 129 -3.73 0.30 -16.35
CA GLN A 129 -2.70 -0.58 -16.91
C GLN A 129 -2.63 -1.88 -16.10
N GLN A 130 -2.38 -2.98 -16.81
CA GLN A 130 -2.17 -4.31 -16.24
C GLN A 130 -0.68 -4.66 -16.23
N GLY A 131 -0.23 -5.48 -15.32
CA GLY A 131 1.17 -5.92 -15.25
C GLY A 131 1.91 -5.49 -14.00
N TRP A 132 1.27 -4.77 -13.10
CA TRP A 132 1.83 -4.42 -11.79
C TRP A 132 2.22 -5.65 -10.96
N SER A 133 3.17 -5.49 -10.04
CA SER A 133 3.49 -6.55 -9.09
C SER A 133 2.25 -6.98 -8.31
N ALA A 134 2.09 -8.28 -8.11
CA ALA A 134 0.99 -8.82 -7.32
C ALA A 134 1.26 -8.69 -5.81
N PRO A 135 0.22 -8.55 -4.97
CA PRO A 135 0.38 -8.66 -3.52
C PRO A 135 0.99 -10.02 -3.14
N GLY A 136 2.02 -10.00 -2.26
CA GLY A 136 2.74 -11.20 -1.84
C GLY A 136 2.55 -11.56 -0.36
N PHE A 137 2.01 -10.65 0.45
CA PHE A 137 1.77 -10.87 1.88
C PHE A 137 0.71 -9.90 2.39
N ALA A 138 0.29 -10.06 3.65
CA ALA A 138 -0.55 -9.10 4.36
C ALA A 138 0.20 -8.56 5.60
N ALA A 139 0.10 -7.26 5.83
CA ALA A 139 0.76 -6.56 6.94
C ALA A 139 -0.27 -5.86 7.83
N PHE A 140 0.08 -5.64 9.10
CA PHE A 140 -0.75 -4.95 10.08
C PHE A 140 -2.17 -5.53 10.17
N VAL A 141 -2.26 -6.86 10.18
CA VAL A 141 -3.55 -7.57 10.07
C VAL A 141 -4.44 -7.26 11.27
N SER A 142 -3.91 -7.25 12.49
CA SER A 142 -4.68 -6.89 13.69
C SER A 142 -5.21 -5.46 13.68
N SER A 143 -4.59 -4.55 12.93
CA SER A 143 -4.98 -3.13 12.91
C SER A 143 -6.37 -2.89 12.29
N ILE A 144 -6.93 -3.85 11.54
CA ILE A 144 -8.31 -3.72 11.02
C ILE A 144 -9.35 -3.70 12.15
N ILE A 145 -9.00 -4.14 13.35
CA ILE A 145 -9.85 -4.03 14.55
C ILE A 145 -10.07 -2.55 14.89
N GLU A 146 -9.05 -1.71 14.72
CA GLU A 146 -9.13 -0.27 14.97
C GLU A 146 -10.16 0.44 14.07
N THR A 147 -10.49 -0.16 12.93
CA THR A 147 -11.49 0.35 11.97
C THR A 147 -12.83 -0.38 12.04
N GLY A 148 -13.06 -1.18 13.10
CA GLY A 148 -14.35 -1.76 13.44
C GLY A 148 -14.53 -3.23 13.08
N THR A 149 -13.51 -3.95 12.66
CA THR A 149 -13.61 -5.41 12.50
C THR A 149 -13.67 -6.08 13.88
N PRO A 150 -14.72 -6.86 14.21
CA PRO A 150 -14.80 -7.53 15.49
C PRO A 150 -13.64 -8.52 15.70
N PRO A 151 -13.00 -8.56 16.89
CA PRO A 151 -11.92 -9.51 17.18
C PRO A 151 -12.29 -10.97 16.92
N ALA A 152 -13.54 -11.34 17.15
CA ALA A 152 -14.04 -12.71 16.88
C ALA A 152 -14.00 -13.11 15.38
N GLN A 153 -13.84 -12.16 14.47
CA GLN A 153 -13.73 -12.44 13.03
C GLN A 153 -12.26 -12.63 12.57
N MET A 154 -11.29 -12.35 13.43
CA MET A 154 -9.89 -12.29 13.01
C MET A 154 -9.32 -13.64 12.55
N ASP A 155 -9.74 -14.74 13.15
CA ASP A 155 -9.32 -16.07 12.69
C ASP A 155 -9.80 -16.34 11.25
N GLY A 156 -11.05 -15.95 10.95
CA GLY A 156 -11.59 -16.05 9.58
C GLY A 156 -10.86 -15.14 8.59
N VAL A 157 -10.49 -13.94 9.02
CA VAL A 157 -9.69 -13.01 8.19
C VAL A 157 -8.31 -13.60 7.87
N ARG A 158 -7.60 -14.12 8.87
CA ARG A 158 -6.27 -14.73 8.68
C ARG A 158 -6.35 -15.99 7.80
N ALA A 159 -7.36 -16.84 8.02
CA ALA A 159 -7.61 -18.00 7.16
C ALA A 159 -7.83 -17.57 5.70
N ARG A 160 -8.66 -16.55 5.47
CA ARG A 160 -8.92 -16.03 4.12
C ARG A 160 -7.67 -15.47 3.45
N LEU A 161 -6.84 -14.70 4.17
CA LEU A 161 -5.57 -14.19 3.66
C LEU A 161 -4.65 -15.36 3.25
N THR A 162 -4.55 -16.41 4.07
CA THR A 162 -3.74 -17.59 3.78
C THR A 162 -4.26 -18.34 2.54
N GLU A 163 -5.57 -18.49 2.38
CA GLU A 163 -6.18 -19.08 1.17
C GLU A 163 -5.82 -18.31 -0.10
N LEU A 164 -5.74 -16.98 0.00
CA LEU A 164 -5.32 -16.11 -1.09
C LEU A 164 -3.81 -16.12 -1.35
N GLY A 165 -3.04 -16.89 -0.57
CA GLY A 165 -1.58 -16.93 -0.65
C GLY A 165 -0.89 -15.70 -0.03
N LEU A 166 -1.62 -14.93 0.77
CA LEU A 166 -1.11 -13.74 1.47
C LEU A 166 -0.79 -14.10 2.92
N THR A 167 0.47 -14.38 3.21
CA THR A 167 0.90 -14.68 4.58
C THR A 167 0.58 -13.51 5.50
N PRO A 168 -0.21 -13.70 6.58
CA PRO A 168 -0.62 -12.61 7.46
C PRO A 168 0.45 -12.33 8.53
N TYR A 169 0.84 -11.04 8.63
CA TYR A 169 1.72 -10.52 9.68
C TYR A 169 1.02 -9.39 10.46
N ASP A 170 1.29 -9.30 11.76
CA ASP A 170 0.80 -8.19 12.60
C ASP A 170 1.75 -6.98 12.62
N CYS A 171 2.81 -7.03 11.79
CA CYS A 171 3.73 -5.94 11.43
C CYS A 171 4.07 -6.06 9.94
N LEU A 172 5.23 -5.61 9.52
CA LEU A 172 5.76 -5.90 8.18
C LEU A 172 6.30 -7.35 8.10
N SER A 173 6.62 -7.81 6.89
CA SER A 173 7.29 -9.11 6.71
C SER A 173 8.64 -9.14 7.44
N PRO A 174 9.15 -10.32 7.85
CA PRO A 174 10.41 -10.43 8.56
C PRO A 174 11.58 -9.71 7.88
N GLY A 175 11.75 -9.84 6.57
CA GLY A 175 12.82 -9.16 5.84
C GLY A 175 12.73 -7.63 5.88
N LEU A 176 11.53 -7.06 5.84
CA LEU A 176 11.31 -5.62 5.97
C LEU A 176 11.53 -5.15 7.41
N MET A 177 11.15 -5.97 8.41
CA MET A 177 11.45 -5.67 9.82
C MET A 177 12.95 -5.71 10.09
N ASP A 178 13.69 -6.65 9.51
CA ASP A 178 15.15 -6.74 9.60
C ASP A 178 15.81 -5.49 9.00
N ALA A 179 15.33 -5.00 7.87
CA ALA A 179 15.82 -3.77 7.25
C ALA A 179 15.63 -2.55 8.15
N LEU A 180 14.43 -2.39 8.74
CA LEU A 180 14.15 -1.31 9.69
C LEU A 180 15.04 -1.38 10.93
N SER A 181 15.15 -2.57 11.53
CA SER A 181 15.95 -2.79 12.74
C SER A 181 17.45 -2.57 12.49
N THR A 182 17.93 -3.00 11.31
CA THR A 182 19.31 -2.76 10.87
C THR A 182 19.61 -1.27 10.76
N GLN A 183 18.71 -0.50 10.16
CA GLN A 183 18.87 0.96 10.04
C GLN A 183 18.94 1.63 11.43
N VAL A 184 18.05 1.26 12.34
CA VAL A 184 18.07 1.77 13.72
C VAL A 184 19.38 1.44 14.42
N ALA A 185 19.89 0.21 14.26
CA ALA A 185 21.16 -0.21 14.87
C ALA A 185 22.35 0.57 14.30
N ARG A 186 22.36 0.84 12.99
CA ARG A 186 23.39 1.69 12.36
C ARG A 186 23.34 3.12 12.88
N GLN A 187 22.18 3.72 13.00
CA GLN A 187 22.01 5.06 13.56
C GLN A 187 22.53 5.17 15.00
N LYS A 188 22.45 4.08 15.76
CA LYS A 188 22.99 3.98 17.13
C LYS A 188 24.46 3.60 17.18
N GLY A 189 25.14 3.38 16.05
CA GLY A 189 26.54 2.96 15.98
C GLY A 189 26.80 1.53 16.44
N LEU A 190 25.75 0.68 16.49
CA LEU A 190 25.86 -0.72 16.94
C LEU A 190 26.18 -1.68 15.79
N LEU A 191 25.93 -1.28 14.55
CA LEU A 191 26.28 -2.00 13.31
C LEU A 191 26.99 -1.04 12.35
N HIS A 192 27.90 -1.59 11.55
CA HIS A 192 28.67 -0.88 10.51
C HIS A 192 28.18 -1.20 9.10
#